data_db9f8e9e5620ebf7c093d098afb0e07e
#
_entry.id   db9f8e9e5620ebf7c093d098afb0e07e
#
_cell.length_a   1.000
_cell.length_b   1.000
_cell.length_c   1.000
_cell.angle_alpha   90.00
_cell.angle_beta   90.00
_cell.angle_gamma   90.00
#
_symmetry.space_group_name_H-M   'P 1'
#
loop_
_entity.id
_entity.type
_entity.pdbx_description
1 polymer ?
#
loop_
_entity_poly.entity_id
_entity_poly.type
_entity_poly.pdbx_seq_one_letter_code
_entity_poly.pdbx_strand_id
1 'polypeptide(L)'
;MKRARLLLISLFNFCILVAQPTYQIKHYSVNDGMSQGIVQTIIQDKKGFLWFGTWNGLNKFDGYTFKNYKTSYKDGYILNTNRISQIAETKYGDIWCQAYDGRVYMFDNQTEKFIDILGSVAETMITNNYADHIYTLSKGISWITFQNECAAIRIDDQLCKQGKGITLYSSFKQNLKGDKIYTVFEDSEGDEWILTNKGISIIGKKQVDSDFPFQYIKEADGIIYLVSQSDKLASYNFKTRQFKFMEIPYHVSMINEVKKFDSNTLLLATDNGLIIYKIKEKEFQLIDIRTSTQPSNVVQSVYQDHYKELWIFPQTTGVIRYNPSTKEMQHLFTPADEVIRYERKNKNVIFEDRQHTLWVLPPEGNLSYYDRENKELKPMLKDSNNPKSVFSPLVRFYTLDNQGNCWLTSTRGIYKLSFFPHTYNLVHIDNGFETRAFLCDSEKRLWVSSKAQVIRVYQPDGQLEGYLTPQGKISKNKQSFTSVYCFLEDHEGNIWIGTKENGIYLLKKKSPDSYSVQQFTHQPNMPYSLSGNSVYSIFQDSHKRIWIGCYGGGINLLTYNKDGKTEFIHSNNELKNYPTGYASKVRHISEAPGGVLLIGTTNGLLTFSNQFERPEEIKFYRNCCESGISTSL
;
A
#
# COMPACT_ATOMS: atom_id res chain seq x y z
N MET A 1 8.50 34.80 -44.05
CA MET A 1 9.03 33.70 -43.20
C MET A 1 9.27 34.06 -41.74
N LYS A 2 9.47 35.32 -41.31
CA LYS A 2 9.64 35.70 -39.89
C LYS A 2 8.34 35.75 -39.06
N ARG A 3 7.17 35.96 -39.67
CA ARG A 3 5.87 36.00 -38.98
C ARG A 3 5.26 34.60 -38.70
N ALA A 4 5.63 33.58 -39.45
CA ALA A 4 5.18 32.21 -39.23
C ALA A 4 5.92 31.51 -38.07
N ARG A 5 7.15 31.96 -37.73
CA ARG A 5 7.89 31.42 -36.57
C ARG A 5 7.42 31.95 -35.22
N LEU A 6 6.80 33.13 -35.19
CA LEU A 6 6.23 33.66 -33.93
C LEU A 6 4.87 33.03 -33.58
N LEU A 7 4.12 32.55 -34.55
CA LEU A 7 2.84 31.86 -34.31
C LEU A 7 3.05 30.40 -33.82
N LEU A 8 4.16 29.76 -34.19
CA LEU A 8 4.47 28.40 -33.69
C LEU A 8 5.01 28.37 -32.25
N ILE A 9 5.55 29.48 -31.74
CA ILE A 9 6.03 29.59 -30.36
C ILE A 9 4.89 29.93 -29.39
N SER A 10 3.80 30.54 -29.88
CA SER A 10 2.63 30.86 -29.04
C SER A 10 1.66 29.68 -28.84
N LEU A 11 1.78 28.61 -29.61
CA LEU A 11 0.93 27.42 -29.53
C LEU A 11 1.51 26.32 -28.63
N PHE A 12 2.71 26.51 -28.07
CA PHE A 12 3.34 25.57 -27.10
C PHE A 12 3.27 26.03 -25.64
N ASN A 13 2.54 27.12 -25.35
CA ASN A 13 2.00 27.32 -24.01
C ASN A 13 0.72 26.48 -23.83
N PHE A 14 0.85 25.18 -23.95
CA PHE A 14 -0.08 24.27 -23.34
C PHE A 14 -0.01 24.57 -21.85
N CYS A 15 -1.07 25.18 -21.32
CA CYS A 15 -1.34 25.18 -19.89
C CYS A 15 -1.14 23.74 -19.41
N ILE A 16 -0.01 23.48 -18.77
CA ILE A 16 0.06 22.38 -17.80
C ILE A 16 -0.88 22.84 -16.70
N LEU A 17 -2.18 22.58 -16.88
CA LEU A 17 -3.11 22.55 -15.77
C LEU A 17 -2.51 21.51 -14.82
N VAL A 18 -1.77 21.98 -13.82
CA VAL A 18 -1.41 21.13 -12.70
C VAL A 18 -2.71 20.73 -12.06
N ALA A 19 -3.16 19.57 -12.43
CA ALA A 19 -4.37 19.00 -11.90
C ALA A 19 -4.16 18.82 -10.40
N GLN A 20 -5.14 19.23 -9.60
CA GLN A 20 -5.12 18.97 -8.16
C GLN A 20 -4.85 17.49 -7.91
N PRO A 21 -4.08 17.13 -6.86
CA PRO A 21 -3.80 15.73 -6.56
C PRO A 21 -5.10 14.94 -6.47
N THR A 22 -5.17 13.82 -7.17
CA THR A 22 -6.34 12.94 -7.10
C THR A 22 -6.18 12.00 -5.92
N TYR A 23 -7.14 12.00 -5.02
CA TYR A 23 -7.13 11.18 -3.82
C TYR A 23 -8.52 10.64 -3.50
N GLN A 24 -8.55 9.55 -2.74
CA GLN A 24 -9.77 8.99 -2.18
C GLN A 24 -9.59 8.83 -0.67
N ILE A 25 -10.62 9.23 0.09
CA ILE A 25 -10.67 9.03 1.54
C ILE A 25 -11.65 7.89 1.82
N LYS A 26 -11.19 6.85 2.53
CA LYS A 26 -12.05 5.80 3.06
C LYS A 26 -11.92 5.78 4.58
N HIS A 27 -13.05 5.82 5.27
CA HIS A 27 -13.12 5.73 6.73
C HIS A 27 -13.54 4.32 7.13
N TYR A 28 -12.83 3.75 8.09
CA TYR A 28 -13.17 2.47 8.71
C TYR A 28 -13.46 2.68 10.20
N SER A 29 -14.53 2.08 10.65
CA SER A 29 -15.06 2.20 12.00
C SER A 29 -15.45 0.83 12.58
N VAL A 30 -16.11 0.82 13.73
CA VAL A 30 -16.68 -0.39 14.32
C VAL A 30 -17.72 -1.04 13.40
N ASN A 31 -18.43 -0.25 12.60
CA ASN A 31 -19.42 -0.76 11.63
C ASN A 31 -18.78 -1.55 10.49
N ASP A 32 -17.50 -1.36 10.24
CA ASP A 32 -16.73 -2.07 9.24
C ASP A 32 -16.02 -3.31 9.79
N GLY A 33 -16.30 -3.68 11.04
CA GLY A 33 -15.77 -4.87 11.71
C GLY A 33 -14.59 -4.64 12.66
N MET A 34 -14.18 -3.38 12.89
CA MET A 34 -13.18 -3.07 13.91
C MET A 34 -13.69 -3.35 15.33
N SER A 35 -12.80 -3.80 16.22
CA SER A 35 -13.14 -4.06 17.61
C SER A 35 -13.46 -2.79 18.41
N GLN A 36 -12.85 -1.65 18.05
CA GLN A 36 -13.00 -0.35 18.72
C GLN A 36 -12.54 0.79 17.80
N GLY A 37 -13.18 1.97 17.91
CA GLY A 37 -12.83 3.16 17.14
C GLY A 37 -11.57 3.89 17.62
N ILE A 38 -11.17 3.72 18.88
CA ILE A 38 -9.95 4.37 19.41
C ILE A 38 -8.74 3.51 19.06
N VAL A 39 -7.97 3.96 18.06
CA VAL A 39 -6.80 3.27 17.54
C VAL A 39 -5.53 4.00 18.00
N GLN A 40 -4.66 3.28 18.70
CA GLN A 40 -3.45 3.83 19.31
C GLN A 40 -2.22 3.69 18.44
N THR A 41 -2.13 2.61 17.67
CA THR A 41 -0.94 2.27 16.89
C THR A 41 -1.33 1.48 15.65
N ILE A 42 -0.48 1.58 14.62
CA ILE A 42 -0.65 0.89 13.35
C ILE A 42 0.72 0.48 12.80
N ILE A 43 0.80 -0.73 12.26
CA ILE A 43 1.93 -1.19 11.45
C ILE A 43 1.42 -1.97 10.24
N GLN A 44 2.23 -2.05 9.19
CA GLN A 44 2.07 -3.03 8.12
C GLN A 44 3.13 -4.11 8.29
N ASP A 45 2.70 -5.39 8.32
CA ASP A 45 3.63 -6.51 8.40
C ASP A 45 4.29 -6.81 7.03
N LYS A 46 5.32 -7.66 7.05
CA LYS A 46 6.08 -8.05 5.85
C LYS A 46 5.24 -8.80 4.81
N LYS A 47 4.08 -9.34 5.20
CA LYS A 47 3.12 -10.00 4.31
C LYS A 47 2.13 -9.02 3.71
N GLY A 48 2.13 -7.75 4.15
CA GLY A 48 1.28 -6.69 3.67
C GLY A 48 -0.03 -6.50 4.45
N PHE A 49 -0.29 -7.31 5.49
CA PHE A 49 -1.43 -7.08 6.38
C PHE A 49 -1.21 -5.87 7.27
N LEU A 50 -2.29 -5.13 7.54
CA LEU A 50 -2.25 -4.04 8.50
C LEU A 50 -2.71 -4.51 9.87
N TRP A 51 -1.99 -4.09 10.89
CA TRP A 51 -2.27 -4.40 12.28
C TRP A 51 -2.55 -3.12 13.05
N PHE A 52 -3.58 -3.15 13.86
CA PHE A 52 -4.03 -1.99 14.65
C PHE A 52 -4.16 -2.38 16.11
N GLY A 53 -3.43 -1.69 16.97
CA GLY A 53 -3.62 -1.74 18.40
C GLY A 53 -4.73 -0.78 18.81
N THR A 54 -5.78 -1.30 19.43
CA THR A 54 -6.95 -0.51 19.87
C THR A 54 -7.18 -0.61 21.37
N TRP A 55 -8.12 0.17 21.87
CA TRP A 55 -8.55 0.04 23.26
C TRP A 55 -9.38 -1.23 23.54
N ASN A 56 -9.65 -2.04 22.53
CA ASN A 56 -10.37 -3.32 22.69
C ASN A 56 -9.77 -4.43 21.82
N GLY A 57 -8.46 -4.62 21.91
CA GLY A 57 -7.72 -5.72 21.30
C GLY A 57 -6.89 -5.32 20.09
N LEU A 58 -6.27 -6.35 19.52
CA LEU A 58 -5.47 -6.28 18.30
C LEU A 58 -6.39 -6.58 17.11
N ASN A 59 -6.28 -5.79 16.05
CA ASN A 59 -7.04 -5.99 14.82
C ASN A 59 -6.09 -6.22 13.66
N LYS A 60 -6.34 -7.25 12.87
CA LYS A 60 -5.67 -7.54 11.61
C LYS A 60 -6.59 -7.20 10.44
N PHE A 61 -6.08 -6.52 9.44
CA PHE A 61 -6.84 -6.13 8.24
C PHE A 61 -6.15 -6.67 6.99
N ASP A 62 -6.91 -7.39 6.17
CA ASP A 62 -6.45 -8.04 4.94
C ASP A 62 -6.66 -7.21 3.67
N GLY A 63 -7.16 -5.97 3.81
CA GLY A 63 -7.57 -5.11 2.71
C GLY A 63 -9.09 -5.04 2.54
N TYR A 64 -9.83 -6.01 3.08
CA TYR A 64 -11.28 -6.15 2.95
C TYR A 64 -11.99 -6.25 4.30
N THR A 65 -11.49 -7.09 5.22
CA THR A 65 -12.12 -7.44 6.48
C THR A 65 -11.19 -7.27 7.66
N PHE A 66 -11.79 -7.02 8.85
CA PHE A 66 -11.07 -6.98 10.11
C PHE A 66 -11.24 -8.29 10.86
N LYS A 67 -10.13 -8.90 11.27
CA LYS A 67 -10.10 -9.99 12.24
C LYS A 67 -9.63 -9.45 13.57
N ASN A 68 -10.42 -9.70 14.64
CA ASN A 68 -10.21 -9.11 15.94
C ASN A 68 -9.69 -10.16 16.93
N TYR A 69 -8.65 -9.80 17.68
CA TYR A 69 -8.07 -10.63 18.72
C TYR A 69 -8.14 -9.88 20.05
N LYS A 70 -8.85 -10.46 21.00
CA LYS A 70 -9.06 -9.90 22.33
C LYS A 70 -9.16 -11.02 23.36
N THR A 71 -9.11 -10.70 24.65
CA THR A 71 -9.30 -11.69 25.73
C THR A 71 -10.56 -12.49 25.50
N SER A 72 -10.41 -13.81 25.44
CA SER A 72 -11.52 -14.76 25.37
C SER A 72 -11.16 -15.99 26.20
N TYR A 73 -11.93 -16.23 27.25
CA TYR A 73 -11.76 -17.42 28.07
C TYR A 73 -12.04 -18.72 27.31
N LYS A 74 -12.85 -18.65 26.24
CA LYS A 74 -13.20 -19.81 25.40
C LYS A 74 -12.07 -20.20 24.45
N ASP A 75 -11.35 -19.18 23.92
CA ASP A 75 -10.35 -19.38 22.85
C ASP A 75 -8.92 -19.42 23.40
N GLY A 76 -8.74 -19.31 24.74
CA GLY A 76 -7.42 -19.34 25.37
C GLY A 76 -6.56 -18.11 25.11
N TYR A 77 -7.15 -16.98 24.69
CA TYR A 77 -6.46 -15.70 24.59
C TYR A 77 -6.43 -15.02 25.97
N ILE A 78 -5.26 -14.83 26.52
CA ILE A 78 -5.11 -14.28 27.87
C ILE A 78 -4.34 -12.96 27.78
N LEU A 79 -5.08 -11.85 27.77
CA LEU A 79 -4.56 -10.52 28.02
C LEU A 79 -5.16 -10.02 29.33
N ASN A 80 -4.39 -9.37 30.18
CA ASN A 80 -4.93 -8.73 31.39
C ASN A 80 -5.88 -7.60 31.06
N THR A 81 -5.57 -6.87 30.00
CA THR A 81 -6.41 -5.81 29.44
C THR A 81 -6.38 -5.84 27.92
N ASN A 82 -7.52 -5.57 27.30
CA ASN A 82 -7.61 -5.49 25.85
C ASN A 82 -7.06 -4.17 25.27
N ARG A 83 -6.65 -3.20 26.12
CA ARG A 83 -6.13 -1.93 25.64
C ARG A 83 -4.68 -2.09 25.17
N ILE A 84 -4.46 -2.02 23.87
CA ILE A 84 -3.12 -2.13 23.25
C ILE A 84 -2.59 -0.71 22.99
N SER A 85 -1.41 -0.41 23.52
CA SER A 85 -0.75 0.89 23.40
C SER A 85 0.31 0.95 22.30
N GLN A 86 1.07 -0.14 22.11
CA GLN A 86 2.11 -0.26 21.10
C GLN A 86 2.10 -1.66 20.49
N ILE A 87 2.44 -1.75 19.21
CA ILE A 87 2.70 -3.01 18.49
C ILE A 87 3.99 -2.90 17.68
N ALA A 88 4.69 -4.03 17.54
CA ALA A 88 5.89 -4.14 16.70
C ALA A 88 5.96 -5.54 16.08
N GLU A 89 6.37 -5.63 14.81
CA GLU A 89 6.56 -6.91 14.13
C GLU A 89 7.97 -7.46 14.41
N THR A 90 8.06 -8.74 14.77
CA THR A 90 9.34 -9.46 14.89
C THR A 90 9.93 -9.77 13.52
N LYS A 91 11.19 -10.20 13.47
CA LYS A 91 11.79 -10.71 12.23
C LYS A 91 10.96 -11.85 11.59
N TYR A 92 10.31 -12.65 12.39
CA TYR A 92 9.60 -13.88 11.99
C TYR A 92 8.11 -13.67 11.70
N GLY A 93 7.63 -12.42 11.84
CA GLY A 93 6.25 -12.06 11.54
C GLY A 93 5.26 -12.22 12.70
N ASP A 94 5.74 -12.51 13.90
CA ASP A 94 4.93 -12.43 15.12
C ASP A 94 4.79 -10.96 15.55
N ILE A 95 3.77 -10.63 16.33
CA ILE A 95 3.50 -9.25 16.73
C ILE A 95 3.67 -9.09 18.23
N TRP A 96 4.62 -8.26 18.63
CA TRP A 96 4.69 -7.76 19.99
C TRP A 96 3.54 -6.80 20.26
N CYS A 97 2.87 -6.96 21.37
CA CYS A 97 1.77 -6.13 21.84
C CYS A 97 2.05 -5.66 23.25
N GLN A 98 2.19 -4.35 23.42
CA GLN A 98 2.23 -3.73 24.73
C GLN A 98 0.81 -3.34 25.13
N ALA A 99 0.36 -3.81 26.27
CA ALA A 99 -0.92 -3.45 26.86
C ALA A 99 -0.81 -2.14 27.68
N TYR A 100 -1.93 -1.49 27.92
CA TYR A 100 -1.98 -0.20 28.64
C TYR A 100 -1.53 -0.29 30.11
N ASP A 101 -1.61 -1.49 30.72
CA ASP A 101 -1.08 -1.79 32.06
C ASP A 101 0.45 -2.01 32.08
N GLY A 102 1.12 -1.79 30.95
CA GLY A 102 2.56 -1.93 30.78
C GLY A 102 3.04 -3.35 30.50
N ARG A 103 2.17 -4.34 30.54
CA ARG A 103 2.54 -5.73 30.19
C ARG A 103 2.75 -5.88 28.69
N VAL A 104 3.61 -6.83 28.33
CA VAL A 104 3.94 -7.12 26.94
C VAL A 104 3.65 -8.58 26.62
N TYR A 105 2.96 -8.79 25.53
CA TYR A 105 2.59 -10.10 25.00
C TYR A 105 3.15 -10.27 23.60
N MET A 106 3.52 -11.50 23.23
CA MET A 106 3.77 -11.86 21.85
C MET A 106 2.49 -12.49 21.26
N PHE A 107 2.00 -11.95 20.16
CA PHE A 107 0.98 -12.61 19.36
C PHE A 107 1.67 -13.51 18.34
N ASP A 108 1.53 -14.80 18.49
CA ASP A 108 2.03 -15.81 17.56
C ASP A 108 1.10 -15.88 16.33
N ASN A 109 1.60 -15.42 15.19
CA ASN A 109 0.81 -15.32 13.96
C ASN A 109 0.51 -16.69 13.31
N GLN A 110 1.14 -17.77 13.76
CA GLN A 110 0.85 -19.14 13.28
C GLN A 110 -0.30 -19.77 14.05
N THR A 111 -0.26 -19.68 15.38
CA THR A 111 -1.29 -20.25 16.26
C THR A 111 -2.42 -19.27 16.54
N GLU A 112 -2.23 -18.00 16.19
CA GLU A 112 -3.12 -16.87 16.48
C GLU A 112 -3.43 -16.68 17.97
N LYS A 113 -2.45 -16.94 18.83
CA LYS A 113 -2.59 -16.84 20.28
C LYS A 113 -1.61 -15.82 20.86
N PHE A 114 -2.04 -15.18 21.96
CA PHE A 114 -1.16 -14.37 22.79
C PHE A 114 -0.35 -15.25 23.73
N ILE A 115 0.94 -14.96 23.84
CA ILE A 115 1.87 -15.63 24.76
C ILE A 115 2.37 -14.56 25.73
N ASP A 116 2.16 -14.78 27.03
CA ASP A 116 2.74 -13.95 28.08
C ASP A 116 4.18 -14.40 28.34
N ILE A 117 5.11 -13.75 27.66
CA ILE A 117 6.54 -14.08 27.76
C ILE A 117 7.15 -13.56 29.06
N LEU A 118 6.63 -12.48 29.60
CA LEU A 118 7.18 -11.82 30.78
C LEU A 118 6.57 -12.33 32.10
N GLY A 119 5.38 -12.93 32.07
CA GLY A 119 4.68 -13.37 33.26
C GLY A 119 5.46 -14.36 34.14
N SER A 120 6.31 -15.17 33.50
CA SER A 120 7.19 -16.12 34.22
C SER A 120 8.54 -15.53 34.65
N VAL A 121 8.96 -14.39 34.06
CA VAL A 121 10.32 -13.82 34.25
C VAL A 121 10.27 -12.51 35.04
N ALA A 122 9.24 -11.73 34.87
CA ALA A 122 9.17 -10.36 35.39
C ALA A 122 8.83 -10.27 36.87
N GLU A 123 8.01 -11.18 37.41
CA GLU A 123 7.57 -11.13 38.83
C GLU A 123 8.71 -11.26 39.83
N THR A 124 9.83 -11.84 39.43
CA THR A 124 10.98 -12.05 40.31
C THR A 124 12.14 -11.08 40.10
N MET A 125 12.12 -10.27 39.01
CA MET A 125 13.33 -9.58 38.58
C MET A 125 13.19 -8.07 38.36
N ILE A 126 11.98 -7.52 38.24
CA ILE A 126 11.74 -6.09 37.95
C ILE A 126 10.64 -5.61 38.90
N THR A 127 10.94 -4.56 39.66
CA THR A 127 10.01 -3.99 40.65
C THR A 127 8.85 -3.23 40.03
N ASN A 128 9.07 -2.69 38.82
CA ASN A 128 8.05 -1.98 38.03
C ASN A 128 7.92 -2.59 36.63
N ASN A 129 6.95 -3.46 36.45
CA ASN A 129 6.72 -4.20 35.21
C ASN A 129 6.11 -3.34 34.07
N TYR A 130 6.24 -2.01 34.13
CA TYR A 130 5.69 -1.11 33.11
C TYR A 130 6.68 -0.94 31.96
N ALA A 131 6.45 -1.63 30.85
CA ALA A 131 7.27 -1.48 29.64
C ALA A 131 7.14 -0.06 29.06
N ASP A 132 8.26 0.48 28.57
CA ASP A 132 8.34 1.79 27.94
C ASP A 132 8.33 1.66 26.43
N HIS A 133 9.29 0.91 25.88
CA HIS A 133 9.44 0.72 24.43
C HIS A 133 9.80 -0.71 24.06
N ILE A 134 9.36 -1.12 22.86
CA ILE A 134 9.71 -2.39 22.23
C ILE A 134 10.53 -2.07 20.98
N TYR A 135 11.73 -2.64 20.91
CA TYR A 135 12.63 -2.55 19.76
C TYR A 135 12.77 -3.93 19.13
N THR A 136 12.52 -4.05 17.84
CA THR A 136 12.71 -5.29 17.07
C THR A 136 13.91 -5.13 16.14
N LEU A 137 14.90 -6.02 16.26
CA LEU A 137 16.16 -5.95 15.53
C LEU A 137 16.21 -6.96 14.36
N SER A 138 17.13 -6.72 13.44
CA SER A 138 17.24 -7.48 12.19
C SER A 138 17.59 -8.95 12.37
N LYS A 139 18.31 -9.29 13.45
CA LYS A 139 18.76 -10.67 13.75
C LYS A 139 17.69 -11.55 14.42
N GLY A 140 16.47 -11.03 14.63
CA GLY A 140 15.41 -11.76 15.35
C GLY A 140 15.57 -11.67 16.86
N ILE A 141 16.05 -10.53 17.29
CA ILE A 141 16.18 -10.15 18.70
C ILE A 141 15.24 -8.98 18.94
N SER A 142 14.52 -9.03 20.01
CA SER A 142 13.71 -7.92 20.49
C SER A 142 14.21 -7.44 21.85
N TRP A 143 14.09 -6.13 22.09
CA TRP A 143 14.39 -5.50 23.35
C TRP A 143 13.15 -4.83 23.92
N ILE A 144 12.90 -5.01 25.21
CA ILE A 144 11.84 -4.33 25.94
C ILE A 144 12.50 -3.54 27.06
N THR A 145 12.32 -2.21 27.05
CA THR A 145 12.80 -1.31 28.10
C THR A 145 11.67 -1.00 29.08
N PHE A 146 12.02 -0.59 30.31
CA PHE A 146 11.05 -0.33 31.36
C PHE A 146 11.13 1.12 31.85
N GLN A 147 9.97 1.68 32.24
CA GLN A 147 9.86 3.03 32.75
C GLN A 147 10.51 3.15 34.12
N ASN A 148 11.20 4.28 34.33
CA ASN A 148 11.80 4.65 35.61
C ASN A 148 12.84 3.67 36.18
N GLU A 149 13.32 2.75 35.36
CA GLU A 149 14.39 1.82 35.71
C GLU A 149 15.42 1.72 34.58
N CYS A 150 16.70 1.59 34.94
CA CYS A 150 17.72 1.24 33.96
C CYS A 150 17.71 -0.29 33.78
N ALA A 151 16.62 -0.78 33.23
CA ALA A 151 16.40 -2.20 32.97
C ALA A 151 15.83 -2.44 31.57
N ALA A 152 16.30 -3.49 30.92
CA ALA A 152 15.79 -3.97 29.65
C ALA A 152 15.87 -5.49 29.57
N ILE A 153 14.95 -6.10 28.87
CA ILE A 153 14.98 -7.53 28.57
C ILE A 153 15.33 -7.69 27.10
N ARG A 154 16.37 -8.48 26.86
CA ARG A 154 16.77 -8.97 25.54
C ARG A 154 16.12 -10.32 25.30
N ILE A 155 15.44 -10.47 24.17
CA ILE A 155 14.63 -11.63 23.84
C ILE A 155 15.05 -12.17 22.48
N ASP A 156 15.33 -13.46 22.40
CA ASP A 156 15.38 -14.18 21.14
C ASP A 156 13.95 -14.53 20.72
N ASP A 157 13.49 -13.98 19.63
CA ASP A 157 12.09 -14.05 19.17
C ASP A 157 11.61 -15.49 18.84
N GLN A 158 12.54 -16.42 18.56
CA GLN A 158 12.18 -17.82 18.33
C GLN A 158 12.20 -18.64 19.62
N LEU A 159 13.25 -18.48 20.42
CA LEU A 159 13.45 -19.27 21.62
C LEU A 159 12.49 -18.87 22.74
N CYS A 160 12.02 -17.63 22.76
CA CYS A 160 11.12 -17.15 23.81
C CYS A 160 9.76 -17.87 23.82
N LYS A 161 9.29 -18.40 22.69
CA LYS A 161 8.09 -19.23 22.62
C LYS A 161 8.20 -20.53 23.43
N GLN A 162 9.44 -20.95 23.73
CA GLN A 162 9.75 -22.11 24.57
C GLN A 162 10.20 -21.72 25.99
N GLY A 163 10.05 -20.44 26.37
CA GLY A 163 10.53 -19.92 27.64
C GLY A 163 12.05 -19.81 27.76
N LYS A 164 12.76 -19.76 26.63
CA LYS A 164 14.24 -19.66 26.54
C LYS A 164 14.65 -18.38 25.84
N GLY A 165 15.95 -18.05 25.86
CA GLY A 165 16.49 -16.92 25.10
C GLY A 165 16.10 -15.55 25.68
N ILE A 166 15.77 -15.46 26.96
CA ILE A 166 15.37 -14.23 27.64
C ILE A 166 16.48 -13.84 28.62
N THR A 167 17.02 -12.62 28.47
CA THR A 167 18.14 -12.13 29.31
C THR A 167 17.82 -10.74 29.84
N LEU A 168 17.89 -10.58 31.15
CA LEU A 168 17.72 -9.28 31.82
C LEU A 168 19.04 -8.52 31.87
N TYR A 169 19.02 -7.30 31.42
CA TYR A 169 20.07 -6.28 31.60
C TYR A 169 19.54 -5.20 32.52
N SER A 170 20.30 -4.87 33.55
CA SER A 170 19.91 -3.83 34.52
C SER A 170 21.11 -3.28 35.28
N SER A 171 20.92 -2.12 35.88
CA SER A 171 21.91 -1.54 36.81
C SER A 171 22.07 -2.41 38.08
N PHE A 172 21.04 -3.14 38.53
CA PHE A 172 21.13 -4.06 39.64
C PHE A 172 22.08 -5.24 39.38
N LYS A 173 22.10 -5.76 38.14
CA LYS A 173 23.02 -6.82 37.73
C LYS A 173 24.38 -6.30 37.30
N GLN A 174 24.62 -5.00 37.42
CA GLN A 174 25.87 -4.31 37.04
C GLN A 174 26.30 -4.53 35.58
N ASN A 175 25.37 -4.96 34.71
CA ASN A 175 25.62 -5.13 33.29
C ASN A 175 25.10 -3.94 32.44
N LEU A 176 24.44 -2.97 33.09
CA LEU A 176 24.15 -1.63 32.58
C LEU A 176 24.53 -0.59 33.62
N LYS A 177 24.94 0.60 33.17
CA LYS A 177 25.16 1.77 34.06
C LYS A 177 24.07 2.79 33.78
N GLY A 178 23.59 3.43 34.87
CA GLY A 178 22.62 4.50 34.81
C GLY A 178 21.32 4.19 35.53
N ASP A 179 20.40 5.14 35.40
CA ASP A 179 19.09 5.09 36.06
C ASP A 179 17.94 5.06 35.03
N LYS A 180 18.28 5.37 33.76
CA LYS A 180 17.30 5.41 32.67
C LYS A 180 17.94 4.98 31.34
N ILE A 181 17.22 4.19 30.55
CA ILE A 181 17.56 3.87 29.16
C ILE A 181 16.89 4.89 28.24
N TYR A 182 17.63 5.44 27.30
CA TYR A 182 17.11 6.37 26.31
C TYR A 182 16.71 5.68 25.01
N THR A 183 17.54 4.75 24.52
CA THR A 183 17.26 4.02 23.29
C THR A 183 18.07 2.74 23.18
N VAL A 184 17.57 1.82 22.37
CA VAL A 184 18.27 0.64 21.86
C VAL A 184 18.40 0.77 20.35
N PHE A 185 19.56 0.43 19.81
CA PHE A 185 19.86 0.58 18.38
C PHE A 185 20.72 -0.59 17.90
N GLU A 186 20.48 -1.05 16.67
CA GLU A 186 21.32 -2.02 15.97
C GLU A 186 22.06 -1.28 14.85
N ASP A 187 23.38 -1.42 14.82
CA ASP A 187 24.19 -0.85 13.75
C ASP A 187 24.29 -1.78 12.52
N SER A 188 24.92 -1.29 11.45
CA SER A 188 25.07 -2.06 10.21
C SER A 188 25.96 -3.31 10.34
N GLU A 189 26.81 -3.41 11.38
CA GLU A 189 27.57 -4.62 11.72
C GLU A 189 26.72 -5.61 12.54
N GLY A 190 25.55 -5.16 12.98
CA GLY A 190 24.61 -5.90 13.82
C GLY A 190 25.02 -5.95 15.29
N ASP A 191 25.79 -4.97 15.75
CA ASP A 191 26.03 -4.75 17.16
C ASP A 191 24.83 -4.05 17.80
N GLU A 192 24.50 -4.46 19.00
CA GLU A 192 23.37 -3.94 19.77
C GLU A 192 23.86 -2.87 20.75
N TRP A 193 23.36 -1.63 20.61
CA TRP A 193 23.72 -0.48 21.41
C TRP A 193 22.61 -0.12 22.38
N ILE A 194 22.96 0.13 23.62
CA ILE A 194 22.04 0.66 24.65
C ILE A 194 22.62 1.99 25.16
N LEU A 195 21.86 3.05 25.02
CA LEU A 195 22.18 4.37 25.53
C LEU A 195 21.44 4.62 26.83
N THR A 196 22.16 5.02 27.85
CA THR A 196 21.63 5.37 29.16
C THR A 196 22.00 6.81 29.55
N ASN A 197 21.44 7.28 30.67
CA ASN A 197 21.81 8.59 31.20
C ASN A 197 23.21 8.65 31.81
N LYS A 198 23.93 7.52 31.93
CA LYS A 198 25.28 7.45 32.51
C LYS A 198 26.28 6.65 31.68
N GLY A 199 25.95 6.32 30.44
CA GLY A 199 26.88 5.59 29.61
C GLY A 199 26.30 4.98 28.36
N ILE A 200 27.16 4.27 27.65
CA ILE A 200 26.88 3.55 26.42
C ILE A 200 27.30 2.10 26.62
N SER A 201 26.40 1.17 26.37
CA SER A 201 26.71 -0.26 26.37
C SER A 201 26.60 -0.83 24.97
N ILE A 202 27.63 -1.53 24.50
CA ILE A 202 27.61 -2.32 23.29
C ILE A 202 27.62 -3.78 23.71
N ILE A 203 26.56 -4.51 23.40
CA ILE A 203 26.37 -5.87 23.89
C ILE A 203 27.46 -6.80 23.36
N GLY A 204 28.04 -7.60 24.24
CA GLY A 204 29.17 -8.48 23.91
C GLY A 204 30.52 -7.78 23.79
N LYS A 205 30.60 -6.46 23.99
CA LYS A 205 31.81 -5.65 23.97
C LYS A 205 32.01 -4.91 25.31
N LYS A 206 33.17 -4.26 25.44
CA LYS A 206 33.47 -3.47 26.65
C LYS A 206 32.50 -2.29 26.74
N GLN A 207 31.91 -2.13 27.93
CA GLN A 207 31.10 -0.96 28.26
C GLN A 207 31.94 0.31 28.20
N VAL A 208 31.39 1.37 27.61
CA VAL A 208 32.02 2.69 27.52
C VAL A 208 31.32 3.64 28.48
N ASP A 209 32.07 4.12 29.44
CA ASP A 209 31.57 5.17 30.35
C ASP A 209 31.57 6.50 29.61
N SER A 210 30.51 7.24 29.74
CA SER A 210 30.39 8.61 29.25
C SER A 210 29.83 9.47 30.35
N ASP A 211 30.53 10.56 30.63
CA ASP A 211 30.04 11.60 31.56
C ASP A 211 28.87 12.40 30.96
N PHE A 212 28.56 12.15 29.69
CA PHE A 212 27.48 12.83 28.96
C PHE A 212 26.36 11.85 28.61
N PRO A 213 25.11 12.23 28.89
CA PRO A 213 23.94 11.44 28.52
C PRO A 213 23.62 11.60 27.03
N PHE A 214 24.04 10.65 26.20
CA PHE A 214 23.66 10.61 24.80
C PHE A 214 22.25 10.03 24.66
N GLN A 215 21.38 10.74 23.95
CA GLN A 215 19.98 10.33 23.75
C GLN A 215 19.70 9.85 22.33
N TYR A 216 20.42 10.38 21.38
CA TYR A 216 20.20 10.08 19.96
C TYR A 216 21.40 9.35 19.39
N ILE A 217 21.12 8.34 18.55
CA ILE A 217 22.10 7.56 17.82
C ILE A 217 21.68 7.49 16.36
N LYS A 218 22.62 7.75 15.46
CA LYS A 218 22.43 7.62 14.01
C LYS A 218 23.70 7.07 13.37
N GLU A 219 23.52 6.23 12.35
CA GLU A 219 24.62 5.77 11.53
C GLU A 219 24.63 6.49 10.18
N ALA A 220 25.78 7.05 9.82
CA ALA A 220 25.99 7.73 8.55
C ALA A 220 27.44 7.48 8.07
N ASP A 221 27.59 7.09 6.81
CA ASP A 221 28.89 6.83 6.16
C ASP A 221 29.79 5.83 6.94
N GLY A 222 29.16 4.77 7.53
CA GLY A 222 29.88 3.76 8.34
C GLY A 222 30.46 4.29 9.65
N ILE A 223 29.89 5.36 10.18
CA ILE A 223 30.24 5.96 11.47
C ILE A 223 28.97 6.12 12.30
N ILE A 224 29.05 5.76 13.58
CA ILE A 224 27.96 6.02 14.54
C ILE A 224 28.13 7.43 15.10
N TYR A 225 27.07 8.21 15.05
CA TYR A 225 26.95 9.53 15.66
C TYR A 225 26.02 9.44 16.86
N LEU A 226 26.52 9.92 17.99
CA LEU A 226 25.81 10.01 19.25
C LEU A 226 25.61 11.47 19.59
N VAL A 227 24.39 11.86 19.89
CA VAL A 227 24.05 13.26 20.21
C VAL A 227 23.44 13.32 21.60
N SER A 228 23.95 14.21 22.44
CA SER A 228 23.38 14.47 23.76
C SER A 228 22.07 15.27 23.64
N GLN A 229 21.41 15.48 24.74
CA GLN A 229 20.23 16.34 24.78
C GLN A 229 20.57 17.82 24.53
N SER A 230 21.82 18.22 24.74
CA SER A 230 22.27 19.62 24.67
C SER A 230 23.29 19.84 23.54
N ASP A 231 24.54 19.94 23.90
CA ASP A 231 25.61 20.53 23.08
C ASP A 231 26.72 19.53 22.70
N LYS A 232 26.65 18.26 23.12
CA LYS A 232 27.70 17.27 22.86
C LYS A 232 27.35 16.37 21.70
N LEU A 233 28.30 16.21 20.79
CA LEU A 233 28.29 15.24 19.70
C LEU A 233 29.48 14.29 19.84
N ALA A 234 29.27 12.99 19.65
CA ALA A 234 30.36 12.04 19.55
C ALA A 234 30.23 11.24 18.25
N SER A 235 31.38 10.86 17.67
CA SER A 235 31.42 9.90 16.58
C SER A 235 32.21 8.65 17.01
N TYR A 236 31.73 7.48 16.67
CA TYR A 236 32.40 6.21 16.88
C TYR A 236 32.78 5.59 15.55
N ASN A 237 34.06 5.28 15.39
CA ASN A 237 34.60 4.66 14.18
C ASN A 237 34.77 3.15 14.41
N PHE A 238 34.11 2.31 13.60
CA PHE A 238 34.16 0.85 13.69
C PHE A 238 35.59 0.29 13.51
N LYS A 239 36.39 0.88 12.63
CA LYS A 239 37.75 0.39 12.31
C LYS A 239 38.72 0.60 13.48
N THR A 240 38.68 1.78 14.09
CA THR A 240 39.58 2.15 15.20
C THR A 240 38.98 1.80 16.57
N ARG A 241 37.67 1.57 16.64
CA ARG A 241 36.89 1.37 17.88
C ARG A 241 37.05 2.50 18.89
N GLN A 242 37.21 3.72 18.40
CA GLN A 242 37.44 4.90 19.22
C GLN A 242 36.31 5.90 19.07
N PHE A 243 35.99 6.57 20.19
CA PHE A 243 35.11 7.71 20.23
C PHE A 243 35.89 9.01 20.01
N LYS A 244 35.30 9.90 19.22
CA LYS A 244 35.75 11.27 19.08
C LYS A 244 34.64 12.20 19.53
N PHE A 245 34.90 12.99 20.57
CA PHE A 245 33.93 13.95 21.10
C PHE A 245 34.13 15.31 20.43
N MET A 246 33.03 16.01 20.24
CA MET A 246 32.96 17.36 19.66
C MET A 246 31.89 18.19 20.41
N GLU A 247 32.07 19.47 20.46
CA GLU A 247 31.05 20.37 20.98
C GLU A 247 30.33 21.05 19.83
N ILE A 248 29.01 21.23 19.98
CA ILE A 248 28.21 22.01 19.05
C ILE A 248 28.50 23.48 19.34
N PRO A 249 28.98 24.29 18.36
CA PRO A 249 29.50 25.66 18.63
C PRO A 249 28.38 26.68 18.81
N TYR A 250 27.18 26.25 19.14
CA TYR A 250 26.00 27.08 19.37
C TYR A 250 25.42 26.77 20.74
N HIS A 251 24.86 27.80 21.38
CA HIS A 251 24.17 27.60 22.65
C HIS A 251 22.85 26.88 22.41
N VAL A 252 22.81 25.61 22.80
CA VAL A 252 21.66 24.72 22.68
C VAL A 252 21.40 24.09 24.05
N SER A 253 20.20 24.26 24.59
CA SER A 253 19.79 23.64 25.85
C SER A 253 19.07 22.31 25.61
N MET A 254 18.40 22.16 24.46
CA MET A 254 17.66 20.96 24.14
C MET A 254 17.69 20.64 22.63
N ILE A 255 18.02 19.39 22.32
CA ILE A 255 17.86 18.83 20.99
C ILE A 255 16.57 18.00 20.97
N ASN A 256 15.64 18.34 20.08
CA ASN A 256 14.33 17.72 19.99
C ASN A 256 14.33 16.50 19.04
N GLU A 257 15.11 16.58 17.95
CA GLU A 257 15.20 15.50 16.96
C GLU A 257 16.54 15.52 16.24
N VAL A 258 17.03 14.32 15.89
CA VAL A 258 18.22 14.14 15.05
C VAL A 258 17.86 13.28 13.85
N LYS A 259 18.07 13.80 12.66
CA LYS A 259 17.83 13.09 11.40
C LYS A 259 19.06 13.05 10.50
N LYS A 260 19.22 11.96 9.77
CA LYS A 260 20.16 11.86 8.66
C LYS A 260 19.53 12.48 7.43
N PHE A 261 20.17 13.49 6.86
CA PHE A 261 19.75 14.14 5.61
C PHE A 261 20.29 13.35 4.40
N ASP A 262 21.58 13.08 4.40
CA ASP A 262 22.29 12.25 3.43
C ASP A 262 23.49 11.55 4.10
N SER A 263 24.37 10.90 3.32
CA SER A 263 25.56 10.24 3.86
C SER A 263 26.55 11.21 4.54
N ASN A 264 26.50 12.50 4.22
CA ASN A 264 27.43 13.52 4.70
C ASN A 264 26.77 14.55 5.65
N THR A 265 25.48 14.44 5.97
CA THR A 265 24.77 15.52 6.66
C THR A 265 23.83 15.00 7.73
N LEU A 266 23.93 15.53 8.95
CA LEU A 266 22.95 15.37 10.02
C LEU A 266 22.19 16.67 10.24
N LEU A 267 20.90 16.57 10.50
CA LEU A 267 20.02 17.66 10.91
C LEU A 267 19.68 17.51 12.38
N LEU A 268 19.86 18.57 13.14
CA LEU A 268 19.54 18.63 14.57
C LEU A 268 18.47 19.70 14.76
N ALA A 269 17.25 19.28 15.08
CA ALA A 269 16.18 20.20 15.49
C ALA A 269 16.40 20.59 16.95
N THR A 270 16.55 21.89 17.25
CA THR A 270 16.94 22.34 18.56
C THR A 270 16.01 23.42 19.12
N ASP A 271 16.17 23.76 20.37
CA ASP A 271 15.51 24.91 21.01
C ASP A 271 16.04 26.27 20.51
N ASN A 272 17.12 26.28 19.72
CA ASN A 272 17.73 27.49 19.16
C ASN A 272 18.01 27.36 17.65
N GLY A 273 17.03 26.90 16.86
CA GLY A 273 17.11 26.78 15.40
C GLY A 273 17.37 25.36 14.91
N LEU A 274 17.55 25.24 13.59
CA LEU A 274 17.95 24.01 12.94
C LEU A 274 19.46 24.02 12.70
N ILE A 275 20.17 23.02 13.24
CA ILE A 275 21.60 22.88 13.01
C ILE A 275 21.82 21.83 11.93
N ILE A 276 22.59 22.19 10.91
CA ILE A 276 23.06 21.30 9.84
C ILE A 276 24.53 20.98 10.16
N TYR A 277 24.83 19.69 10.38
CA TYR A 277 26.19 19.22 10.58
C TYR A 277 26.72 18.51 9.34
N LYS A 278 27.74 19.07 8.71
CA LYS A 278 28.46 18.50 7.57
C LYS A 278 29.58 17.60 8.07
N ILE A 279 29.43 16.29 7.84
CA ILE A 279 30.25 15.24 8.45
C ILE A 279 31.71 15.30 7.96
N LYS A 280 31.94 15.39 6.66
CA LYS A 280 33.28 15.39 6.04
C LYS A 280 34.03 16.68 6.33
N GLU A 281 33.32 17.79 6.22
CA GLU A 281 33.84 19.13 6.45
C GLU A 281 34.02 19.41 7.97
N LYS A 282 33.29 18.68 8.81
CA LYS A 282 33.19 18.88 10.27
C LYS A 282 32.69 20.28 10.62
N GLU A 283 31.76 20.79 9.81
CA GLU A 283 31.21 22.11 9.95
C GLU A 283 29.78 22.06 10.47
N PHE A 284 29.48 23.03 11.37
CA PHE A 284 28.13 23.25 11.86
C PHE A 284 27.59 24.55 11.25
N GLN A 285 26.36 24.50 10.75
CA GLN A 285 25.64 25.65 10.26
C GLN A 285 24.32 25.78 11.03
N LEU A 286 24.09 26.92 11.65
CA LEU A 286 22.82 27.24 12.30
C LEU A 286 21.91 27.96 11.32
N ILE A 287 20.68 27.46 11.22
CA ILE A 287 19.57 28.11 10.52
C ILE A 287 18.64 28.71 11.54
N ASP A 288 18.62 30.04 11.60
CA ASP A 288 17.67 30.81 12.42
C ASP A 288 16.33 30.83 11.69
N ILE A 289 15.26 30.32 12.34
CA ILE A 289 13.92 30.23 11.75
C ILE A 289 13.02 31.41 12.13
N ARG A 290 13.52 32.39 12.86
CA ARG A 290 12.73 33.56 13.29
C ARG A 290 12.36 34.43 12.07
N THR A 291 11.11 34.85 12.06
CA THR A 291 10.55 35.80 11.09
C THR A 291 9.60 36.74 11.81
N SER A 292 9.04 37.72 11.11
CA SER A 292 8.01 38.60 11.69
C SER A 292 6.75 37.83 12.15
N THR A 293 6.47 36.71 11.52
CA THR A 293 5.33 35.82 11.85
C THR A 293 5.72 34.65 12.76
N GLN A 294 7.01 34.40 12.93
CA GLN A 294 7.57 33.31 13.73
C GLN A 294 8.67 33.86 14.68
N PRO A 295 8.31 34.29 15.88
CA PRO A 295 9.30 34.91 16.81
C PRO A 295 10.15 33.87 17.55
N SER A 296 9.70 32.62 17.66
CA SER A 296 10.44 31.56 18.37
C SER A 296 11.46 30.89 17.45
N ASN A 297 12.63 30.52 17.98
CA ASN A 297 13.65 29.76 17.26
C ASN A 297 13.59 28.25 17.57
N VAL A 298 12.58 27.80 18.30
CA VAL A 298 12.45 26.37 18.68
C VAL A 298 11.95 25.55 17.52
N VAL A 299 12.76 24.58 17.10
CA VAL A 299 12.43 23.57 16.09
C VAL A 299 12.05 22.27 16.77
N GLN A 300 10.85 21.76 16.52
CA GLN A 300 10.37 20.47 17.08
C GLN A 300 10.82 19.28 16.24
N SER A 301 10.68 19.40 14.92
CA SER A 301 11.05 18.33 13.99
C SER A 301 11.33 18.88 12.60
N VAL A 302 12.00 18.07 11.77
CA VAL A 302 12.34 18.43 10.40
C VAL A 302 12.07 17.23 9.47
N TYR A 303 11.59 17.53 8.27
CA TYR A 303 11.39 16.56 7.19
C TYR A 303 12.11 17.02 5.93
N GLN A 304 12.72 16.11 5.19
CA GLN A 304 13.30 16.37 3.88
C GLN A 304 12.39 15.77 2.81
N ASP A 305 12.03 16.58 1.83
CA ASP A 305 11.25 16.11 0.69
C ASP A 305 12.13 15.55 -0.44
N HIS A 306 11.48 15.00 -1.47
CA HIS A 306 12.14 14.47 -2.68
C HIS A 306 13.04 15.51 -3.37
N TYR A 307 12.67 16.79 -3.32
CA TYR A 307 13.39 17.90 -3.94
C TYR A 307 14.53 18.43 -3.07
N LYS A 308 14.84 17.75 -1.96
CA LYS A 308 15.88 18.14 -0.98
C LYS A 308 15.57 19.45 -0.24
N GLU A 309 14.33 19.88 -0.24
CA GLU A 309 13.89 20.99 0.61
C GLU A 309 13.62 20.51 2.03
N LEU A 310 13.84 21.37 3.00
CA LEU A 310 13.60 21.08 4.41
C LEU A 310 12.27 21.68 4.85
N TRP A 311 11.48 20.87 5.50
CA TRP A 311 10.21 21.24 6.09
C TRP A 311 10.34 21.21 7.60
N ILE A 312 10.36 22.38 8.20
CA ILE A 312 10.70 22.60 9.60
C ILE A 312 9.42 22.89 10.37
N PHE A 313 9.17 22.11 11.42
CA PHE A 313 8.04 22.34 12.33
C PHE A 313 8.52 23.16 13.53
N PRO A 314 8.11 24.43 13.63
CA PRO A 314 8.41 25.25 14.79
C PRO A 314 7.57 24.84 16.01
N GLN A 315 7.92 25.32 17.17
CA GLN A 315 7.09 25.18 18.38
C GLN A 315 5.73 25.89 18.26
N THR A 316 5.67 26.89 17.42
CA THR A 316 4.46 27.65 17.11
C THR A 316 3.66 26.97 15.99
N THR A 317 2.70 27.67 15.43
CA THR A 317 1.81 27.15 14.37
C THR A 317 2.47 27.15 12.99
N GLY A 318 1.96 26.32 12.09
CA GLY A 318 2.39 26.24 10.69
C GLY A 318 3.60 25.35 10.46
N VAL A 319 4.20 25.49 9.28
CA VAL A 319 5.41 24.80 8.86
C VAL A 319 6.29 25.73 8.04
N ILE A 320 7.60 25.61 8.18
CA ILE A 320 8.57 26.43 7.44
C ILE A 320 9.21 25.58 6.36
N ARG A 321 9.06 26.02 5.11
CA ARG A 321 9.83 25.50 3.98
C ARG A 321 11.17 26.23 3.91
N TYR A 322 12.26 25.49 3.87
CA TYR A 322 13.60 26.01 3.69
C TYR A 322 14.31 25.29 2.53
N ASN A 323 14.82 26.06 1.58
CA ASN A 323 15.63 25.53 0.47
C ASN A 323 17.11 25.70 0.80
N PRO A 324 17.88 24.61 1.04
CA PRO A 324 19.29 24.70 1.40
C PRO A 324 20.19 25.33 0.31
N SER A 325 19.80 25.20 -0.96
CA SER A 325 20.60 25.70 -2.10
C SER A 325 20.44 27.20 -2.30
N THR A 326 19.21 27.71 -2.23
CA THR A 326 18.89 29.14 -2.43
C THR A 326 18.87 29.93 -1.13
N LYS A 327 18.81 29.24 0.03
CA LYS A 327 18.58 29.80 1.36
C LYS A 327 17.23 30.50 1.51
N GLU A 328 16.29 30.26 0.57
CA GLU A 328 14.93 30.77 0.66
C GLU A 328 14.20 30.11 1.80
N MET A 329 13.52 30.91 2.63
CA MET A 329 12.71 30.47 3.76
C MET A 329 11.30 31.04 3.62
N GLN A 330 10.29 30.20 3.80
CA GLN A 330 8.89 30.58 3.72
C GLN A 330 8.10 29.95 4.85
N HIS A 331 7.40 30.76 5.65
CA HIS A 331 6.48 30.28 6.67
C HIS A 331 5.09 30.09 6.06
N LEU A 332 4.58 28.88 6.17
CA LEU A 332 3.33 28.44 5.56
C LEU A 332 2.33 28.03 6.64
N PHE A 333 1.08 28.40 6.43
CA PHE A 333 -0.02 28.06 7.33
C PHE A 333 -1.09 27.24 6.58
N THR A 334 -1.64 26.24 7.27
CA THR A 334 -2.83 25.57 6.80
C THR A 334 -4.06 26.30 7.31
N PRO A 335 -5.20 26.31 6.58
CA PRO A 335 -6.46 26.82 7.12
C PRO A 335 -6.80 26.10 8.42
N ALA A 336 -7.08 26.87 9.47
CA ALA A 336 -7.47 26.33 10.77
C ALA A 336 -9.00 26.13 10.78
N ASP A 337 -9.46 24.98 11.28
CA ASP A 337 -10.87 24.77 11.59
C ASP A 337 -11.14 25.29 13.00
N GLU A 338 -12.08 26.23 13.16
CA GLU A 338 -12.32 26.93 14.44
C GLU A 338 -12.73 26.00 15.59
N VAL A 339 -13.30 24.84 15.28
CA VAL A 339 -13.84 23.90 16.29
C VAL A 339 -12.74 23.04 16.96
N ILE A 340 -11.54 22.97 16.40
CA ILE A 340 -10.56 21.94 16.80
C ILE A 340 -9.42 22.51 17.65
N ARG A 341 -9.38 23.82 17.92
CA ARG A 341 -8.27 24.50 18.62
C ARG A 341 -7.95 24.01 20.03
N TYR A 342 -8.86 23.37 20.72
CA TYR A 342 -8.71 23.07 22.16
C TYR A 342 -8.30 21.66 22.54
N GLU A 343 -8.31 20.68 21.63
CA GLU A 343 -8.06 19.27 21.97
C GLU A 343 -6.81 18.64 21.32
N ARG A 344 -6.05 19.36 20.51
CA ARG A 344 -4.96 18.77 19.74
C ARG A 344 -3.64 18.73 20.52
N LYS A 345 -3.24 17.53 20.92
CA LYS A 345 -1.83 17.13 21.08
C LYS A 345 -1.45 16.19 19.92
N ASN A 346 -1.53 16.65 18.69
CA ASN A 346 -1.16 15.85 17.54
C ASN A 346 0.34 15.92 17.28
N LYS A 347 0.92 14.79 16.87
CA LYS A 347 2.23 14.80 16.22
C LYS A 347 2.11 15.48 14.86
N ASN A 348 3.16 16.18 14.44
CA ASN A 348 3.27 16.66 13.07
C ASN A 348 3.16 15.48 12.10
N VAL A 349 2.26 15.56 11.12
CA VAL A 349 2.17 14.57 10.03
C VAL A 349 2.71 15.23 8.78
N ILE A 350 3.71 14.60 8.19
CA ILE A 350 4.26 15.02 6.91
C ILE A 350 4.74 13.79 6.15
N PHE A 351 4.35 13.69 4.90
CA PHE A 351 4.75 12.61 4.01
C PHE A 351 4.62 13.04 2.55
N GLU A 352 5.25 12.29 1.66
CA GLU A 352 5.05 12.39 0.22
C GLU A 352 4.30 11.17 -0.30
N ASP A 353 3.40 11.41 -1.24
CA ASP A 353 2.78 10.34 -2.02
C ASP A 353 3.74 9.87 -3.14
N ARG A 354 3.31 8.87 -3.92
CA ARG A 354 4.11 8.31 -5.03
C ARG A 354 4.38 9.28 -6.17
N GLN A 355 3.63 10.36 -6.26
CA GLN A 355 3.81 11.44 -7.22
C GLN A 355 4.71 12.56 -6.68
N HIS A 356 5.30 12.37 -5.50
CA HIS A 356 6.09 13.35 -4.78
C HIS A 356 5.31 14.63 -4.40
N THR A 357 3.98 14.52 -4.30
CA THR A 357 3.17 15.57 -3.69
C THR A 357 3.38 15.53 -2.18
N LEU A 358 3.76 16.65 -1.63
CA LEU A 358 3.96 16.76 -0.19
C LEU A 358 2.63 17.04 0.53
N TRP A 359 2.34 16.24 1.52
CA TRP A 359 1.17 16.35 2.39
C TRP A 359 1.58 16.73 3.81
N VAL A 360 0.90 17.71 4.38
CA VAL A 360 1.24 18.26 5.69
C VAL A 360 -0.02 18.39 6.55
N LEU A 361 0.06 17.91 7.79
CA LEU A 361 -0.93 18.18 8.84
C LEU A 361 -0.18 18.73 10.05
N PRO A 362 -0.11 20.06 10.23
CA PRO A 362 0.42 20.65 11.45
C PRO A 362 -0.50 20.35 12.65
N PRO A 363 0.00 20.46 13.90
CA PRO A 363 -0.80 20.16 15.09
C PRO A 363 -2.11 20.96 15.18
N GLU A 364 -2.16 22.15 14.62
CA GLU A 364 -3.29 23.08 14.67
C GLU A 364 -3.87 23.41 13.29
N GLY A 365 -3.71 22.52 12.31
CA GLY A 365 -4.17 22.77 10.95
C GLY A 365 -4.99 21.63 10.37
N ASN A 366 -5.36 21.80 9.13
CA ASN A 366 -6.02 20.77 8.33
C ASN A 366 -4.99 20.02 7.47
N LEU A 367 -5.28 18.78 7.10
CA LEU A 367 -4.45 18.08 6.13
C LEU A 367 -4.46 18.84 4.80
N SER A 368 -3.29 19.25 4.36
CA SER A 368 -3.09 20.08 3.18
C SER A 368 -1.98 19.49 2.30
N TYR A 369 -2.01 19.77 1.02
CA TYR A 369 -0.89 19.49 0.11
C TYR A 369 -0.17 20.78 -0.28
N TYR A 370 1.11 20.67 -0.58
CA TYR A 370 1.90 21.80 -1.04
C TYR A 370 1.79 21.97 -2.56
N ASP A 371 1.19 23.09 -2.97
CA ASP A 371 1.17 23.52 -4.36
C ASP A 371 2.48 24.24 -4.69
N ARG A 372 3.35 23.58 -5.43
CA ARG A 372 4.69 24.09 -5.77
C ARG A 372 4.67 25.28 -6.72
N GLU A 373 3.65 25.41 -7.59
CA GLU A 373 3.53 26.53 -8.52
C GLU A 373 3.14 27.82 -7.80
N ASN A 374 2.15 27.73 -6.92
CA ASN A 374 1.66 28.87 -6.16
C ASN A 374 2.42 29.09 -4.85
N LYS A 375 3.31 28.15 -4.48
CA LYS A 375 4.09 28.16 -3.22
C LYS A 375 3.20 28.30 -1.99
N GLU A 376 2.11 27.57 -1.93
CA GLU A 376 1.13 27.62 -0.85
C GLU A 376 0.64 26.23 -0.43
N LEU A 377 0.10 26.13 0.79
CA LEU A 377 -0.58 24.93 1.29
C LEU A 377 -2.07 25.00 0.96
N LYS A 378 -2.55 24.04 0.19
CA LYS A 378 -3.98 23.88 -0.16
C LYS A 378 -4.61 22.78 0.68
N PRO A 379 -5.78 23.05 1.31
CA PRO A 379 -6.41 22.06 2.16
C PRO A 379 -6.95 20.89 1.34
N MET A 380 -6.84 19.69 1.90
CA MET A 380 -7.50 18.50 1.38
C MET A 380 -9.01 18.61 1.66
N LEU A 381 -9.83 18.43 0.64
CA LEU A 381 -11.28 18.46 0.78
C LEU A 381 -11.82 17.07 1.15
N LYS A 382 -12.74 17.01 2.09
CA LYS A 382 -13.44 15.77 2.44
C LYS A 382 -14.34 15.28 1.30
N ASP A 383 -14.94 16.22 0.60
CA ASP A 383 -15.75 16.04 -0.59
C ASP A 383 -15.27 17.02 -1.66
N SER A 384 -14.77 16.52 -2.79
CA SER A 384 -14.28 17.34 -3.89
C SER A 384 -15.36 18.27 -4.48
N ASN A 385 -16.64 17.93 -4.32
CA ASN A 385 -17.76 18.74 -4.77
C ASN A 385 -18.20 19.79 -3.73
N ASN A 386 -17.65 19.74 -2.50
CA ASN A 386 -17.98 20.69 -1.44
C ASN A 386 -16.69 21.36 -0.90
N PRO A 387 -16.30 22.53 -1.43
CA PRO A 387 -15.09 23.24 -1.01
C PRO A 387 -15.10 23.72 0.45
N LYS A 388 -16.24 23.67 1.13
CA LYS A 388 -16.35 23.97 2.56
C LYS A 388 -16.11 22.74 3.44
N SER A 389 -16.06 21.54 2.86
CA SER A 389 -15.86 20.29 3.59
C SER A 389 -14.38 19.94 3.63
N VAL A 390 -13.62 20.57 4.51
CA VAL A 390 -12.19 20.32 4.69
C VAL A 390 -11.97 19.07 5.53
N PHE A 391 -10.99 18.23 5.14
CA PHE A 391 -10.61 17.04 5.88
C PHE A 391 -9.68 17.39 7.05
N SER A 392 -10.17 17.22 8.25
CA SER A 392 -9.49 17.59 9.49
C SER A 392 -9.61 16.49 10.56
N PRO A 393 -8.92 15.35 10.41
CA PRO A 393 -8.96 14.28 11.40
C PRO A 393 -8.13 14.63 12.65
N LEU A 394 -8.55 14.11 13.81
CA LEU A 394 -7.74 14.08 15.03
C LEU A 394 -6.76 12.90 14.94
N VAL A 395 -5.59 13.13 14.37
CA VAL A 395 -4.61 12.08 14.10
C VAL A 395 -3.76 11.79 15.33
N ARG A 396 -3.62 10.51 15.67
CA ARG A 396 -2.72 10.00 16.72
C ARG A 396 -1.44 9.42 16.15
N PHE A 397 -1.58 8.58 15.12
CA PHE A 397 -0.49 7.97 14.39
C PHE A 397 -0.78 7.94 12.90
N TYR A 398 0.26 7.84 12.11
CA TYR A 398 0.14 7.60 10.68
C TYR A 398 1.24 6.65 10.20
N THR A 399 0.95 5.98 9.11
CA THR A 399 1.93 5.16 8.38
C THR A 399 1.61 5.16 6.89
N LEU A 400 2.63 4.98 6.08
CA LEU A 400 2.48 4.70 4.66
C LEU A 400 2.56 3.19 4.46
N ASP A 401 1.59 2.63 3.73
CA ASP A 401 1.66 1.23 3.34
C ASP A 401 2.57 1.02 2.12
N ASN A 402 2.89 -0.23 1.82
CA ASN A 402 3.73 -0.59 0.67
C ASN A 402 3.13 -0.19 -0.68
N GLN A 403 1.85 0.16 -0.72
CA GLN A 403 1.16 0.66 -1.91
C GLN A 403 1.21 2.18 -2.02
N GLY A 404 1.74 2.87 -1.00
CA GLY A 404 1.82 4.34 -0.93
C GLY A 404 0.53 5.00 -0.45
N ASN A 405 -0.42 4.23 0.12
CA ASN A 405 -1.55 4.83 0.81
C ASN A 405 -1.13 5.32 2.19
N CYS A 406 -1.67 6.45 2.62
CA CYS A 406 -1.49 6.92 3.98
C CYS A 406 -2.65 6.46 4.86
N TRP A 407 -2.30 5.86 5.99
CA TRP A 407 -3.24 5.41 7.01
C TRP A 407 -3.11 6.30 8.23
N LEU A 408 -4.21 6.94 8.61
CA LEU A 408 -4.28 7.83 9.77
C LEU A 408 -5.16 7.20 10.83
N THR A 409 -4.66 7.05 12.05
CA THR A 409 -5.46 6.57 13.18
C THR A 409 -6.06 7.77 13.92
N SER A 410 -7.28 7.59 14.43
CA SER A 410 -8.00 8.62 15.16
C SER A 410 -8.75 8.04 16.37
N THR A 411 -9.46 8.90 17.09
CA THR A 411 -10.39 8.47 18.16
C THR A 411 -11.72 7.92 17.63
N ARG A 412 -11.98 8.05 16.31
CA ARG A 412 -13.24 7.65 15.66
C ARG A 412 -13.03 6.56 14.61
N GLY A 413 -11.88 5.92 14.55
CA GLY A 413 -11.52 4.90 13.57
C GLY A 413 -10.28 5.25 12.79
N ILE A 414 -10.19 4.73 11.58
CA ILE A 414 -9.03 4.80 10.71
C ILE A 414 -9.44 5.45 9.40
N TYR A 415 -8.61 6.35 8.91
CA TYR A 415 -8.75 6.91 7.57
C TYR A 415 -7.66 6.34 6.67
N LYS A 416 -8.05 5.77 5.54
CA LYS A 416 -7.17 5.42 4.43
C LYS A 416 -7.24 6.53 3.40
N LEU A 417 -6.11 7.11 3.10
CA LEU A 417 -5.92 8.07 2.01
C LEU A 417 -5.20 7.36 0.88
N SER A 418 -5.87 7.21 -0.25
CA SER A 418 -5.27 6.61 -1.45
C SER A 418 -5.02 7.71 -2.48
N PHE A 419 -3.80 7.75 -3.01
CA PHE A 419 -3.35 8.74 -3.98
C PHE A 419 -3.21 8.07 -5.32
N PHE A 420 -3.88 8.62 -6.34
CA PHE A 420 -3.87 8.04 -7.67
C PHE A 420 -3.23 9.04 -8.65
N PRO A 421 -2.33 8.59 -9.54
CA PRO A 421 -2.02 9.38 -10.71
C PRO A 421 -3.31 9.57 -11.52
N HIS A 422 -3.45 10.69 -12.21
CA HIS A 422 -4.59 10.98 -13.11
C HIS A 422 -4.63 10.01 -14.30
N THR A 423 -4.89 8.72 -14.06
CA THR A 423 -4.80 7.68 -15.06
C THR A 423 -6.15 7.03 -15.40
N TYR A 424 -7.23 7.49 -14.78
CA TYR A 424 -8.55 6.94 -15.07
C TYR A 424 -9.43 7.98 -15.73
N ASN A 425 -9.70 7.78 -17.01
CA ASN A 425 -10.78 8.48 -17.68
C ASN A 425 -12.09 7.75 -17.40
N LEU A 426 -13.02 8.40 -16.67
CA LEU A 426 -14.35 7.86 -16.48
C LEU A 426 -15.17 8.07 -17.74
N VAL A 427 -15.45 6.99 -18.44
CA VAL A 427 -16.33 7.02 -19.61
C VAL A 427 -17.74 6.69 -19.15
N HIS A 428 -18.62 7.70 -19.11
CA HIS A 428 -20.05 7.49 -18.88
C HIS A 428 -20.69 6.88 -20.12
N ILE A 429 -21.15 5.65 -19.99
CA ILE A 429 -21.84 4.95 -21.04
C ILE A 429 -23.33 5.21 -20.96
N ASP A 430 -24.30 4.81 -21.19
CA ASP A 430 -25.71 5.17 -21.03
C ASP A 430 -26.17 5.18 -19.58
N ASN A 431 -26.97 6.16 -19.20
CA ASN A 431 -27.60 6.23 -17.90
C ASN A 431 -28.49 5.00 -17.67
N GLY A 432 -28.13 4.14 -16.71
CA GLY A 432 -28.95 3.04 -16.22
C GLY A 432 -28.77 1.69 -16.89
N PHE A 433 -27.89 1.52 -17.88
CA PHE A 433 -27.60 0.21 -18.48
C PHE A 433 -26.24 -0.35 -18.06
N GLU A 434 -26.24 -1.57 -17.52
CA GLU A 434 -25.02 -2.28 -17.14
C GLU A 434 -24.16 -2.62 -18.35
N THR A 435 -22.85 -2.39 -18.24
CA THR A 435 -21.85 -2.90 -19.19
C THR A 435 -21.78 -4.42 -19.09
N ARG A 436 -21.74 -5.11 -20.24
CA ARG A 436 -21.71 -6.57 -20.33
C ARG A 436 -20.36 -7.11 -20.74
N ALA A 437 -19.76 -6.51 -21.76
CA ALA A 437 -18.47 -6.90 -22.26
C ALA A 437 -17.70 -5.68 -22.77
N PHE A 438 -16.39 -5.78 -22.71
CA PHE A 438 -15.48 -4.80 -23.30
C PHE A 438 -14.26 -5.51 -23.90
N LEU A 439 -13.62 -4.85 -24.85
CA LEU A 439 -12.37 -5.26 -25.48
C LEU A 439 -11.55 -4.01 -25.77
N CYS A 440 -10.27 -4.03 -25.42
CA CYS A 440 -9.28 -3.08 -25.96
C CYS A 440 -8.58 -3.79 -27.13
N ASP A 441 -8.80 -3.31 -28.36
CA ASP A 441 -8.23 -3.92 -29.55
C ASP A 441 -6.74 -3.53 -29.73
N SER A 442 -6.06 -4.14 -30.68
CA SER A 442 -4.64 -3.87 -30.99
C SER A 442 -4.37 -2.43 -31.43
N GLU A 443 -5.39 -1.71 -31.91
CA GLU A 443 -5.34 -0.27 -32.23
C GLU A 443 -5.64 0.60 -31.01
N LYS A 444 -5.76 0.00 -29.81
CA LYS A 444 -6.11 0.65 -28.55
C LYS A 444 -7.49 1.31 -28.53
N ARG A 445 -8.38 0.91 -29.40
CA ARG A 445 -9.78 1.31 -29.36
C ARG A 445 -10.52 0.46 -28.33
N LEU A 446 -11.44 1.08 -27.60
CA LEU A 446 -12.24 0.39 -26.59
C LEU A 446 -13.63 0.06 -27.16
N TRP A 447 -13.92 -1.22 -27.27
CA TRP A 447 -15.22 -1.76 -27.66
C TRP A 447 -16.04 -2.04 -26.41
N VAL A 448 -17.23 -1.53 -26.32
CA VAL A 448 -18.08 -1.70 -25.13
C VAL A 448 -19.49 -2.08 -25.53
N SER A 449 -19.99 -3.16 -24.94
CA SER A 449 -21.40 -3.53 -25.04
C SER A 449 -22.12 -3.33 -23.72
N SER A 450 -23.41 -3.02 -23.78
CA SER A 450 -24.28 -2.85 -22.62
C SER A 450 -25.58 -3.63 -22.80
N LYS A 451 -26.40 -3.74 -21.73
CA LYS A 451 -27.74 -4.31 -21.79
C LYS A 451 -28.67 -3.62 -22.82
N ALA A 452 -28.30 -2.42 -23.28
CA ALA A 452 -29.02 -1.71 -24.33
C ALA A 452 -28.86 -2.33 -25.72
N GLN A 453 -28.15 -3.46 -25.85
CA GLN A 453 -27.90 -4.17 -27.10
C GLN A 453 -27.16 -3.32 -28.15
N VAL A 454 -26.30 -2.44 -27.69
CA VAL A 454 -25.50 -1.53 -28.53
C VAL A 454 -24.03 -1.78 -28.27
N ILE A 455 -23.24 -1.84 -29.34
CA ILE A 455 -21.78 -1.87 -29.26
C ILE A 455 -21.25 -0.48 -29.60
N ARG A 456 -20.51 0.11 -28.66
CA ARG A 456 -19.80 1.39 -28.84
C ARG A 456 -18.34 1.13 -29.08
N VAL A 457 -17.74 1.94 -29.93
CA VAL A 457 -16.31 1.95 -30.19
C VAL A 457 -15.77 3.33 -29.83
N TYR A 458 -14.78 3.37 -28.95
CA TYR A 458 -14.11 4.58 -28.50
C TYR A 458 -12.67 4.61 -29.02
N GLN A 459 -12.21 5.79 -29.39
CA GLN A 459 -10.82 6.04 -29.75
C GLN A 459 -9.90 5.96 -28.52
N PRO A 460 -8.57 5.84 -28.68
CA PRO A 460 -7.61 5.79 -27.57
C PRO A 460 -7.64 7.03 -26.65
N ASP A 461 -8.11 8.15 -27.11
CA ASP A 461 -8.31 9.39 -26.34
C ASP A 461 -9.62 9.38 -25.51
N GLY A 462 -10.41 8.30 -25.59
CA GLY A 462 -11.69 8.15 -24.90
C GLY A 462 -12.90 8.79 -25.62
N GLN A 463 -12.71 9.39 -26.79
CA GLN A 463 -13.82 9.92 -27.58
C GLN A 463 -14.61 8.83 -28.28
N LEU A 464 -15.94 8.94 -28.30
CA LEU A 464 -16.80 7.99 -29.01
C LEU A 464 -16.59 8.08 -30.52
N GLU A 465 -15.99 7.05 -31.11
CA GLU A 465 -15.86 6.91 -32.57
C GLU A 465 -17.23 6.67 -33.22
N GLY A 466 -18.01 5.75 -32.67
CA GLY A 466 -19.34 5.44 -33.18
C GLY A 466 -19.92 4.14 -32.60
N TYR A 467 -20.91 3.64 -33.29
CA TYR A 467 -21.65 2.42 -32.95
C TYR A 467 -21.48 1.38 -34.06
N LEU A 468 -21.15 0.13 -33.67
CA LEU A 468 -21.10 -0.96 -34.63
C LEU A 468 -22.53 -1.32 -35.11
N THR A 469 -22.72 -1.31 -36.42
CA THR A 469 -23.98 -1.75 -37.05
C THR A 469 -23.96 -3.24 -37.30
N PRO A 470 -25.13 -3.91 -37.46
CA PRO A 470 -25.19 -5.33 -37.85
C PRO A 470 -24.50 -5.65 -39.19
N GLN A 471 -24.34 -4.65 -40.07
CA GLN A 471 -23.63 -4.78 -41.35
C GLN A 471 -22.10 -4.61 -41.22
N GLY A 472 -21.60 -4.41 -39.98
CA GLY A 472 -20.17 -4.29 -39.70
C GLY A 472 -19.57 -2.90 -39.96
N LYS A 473 -20.38 -1.84 -39.99
CA LYS A 473 -19.91 -0.47 -40.16
C LYS A 473 -19.94 0.29 -38.81
N ILE A 474 -18.92 1.06 -38.51
CA ILE A 474 -18.93 2.00 -37.38
C ILE A 474 -19.65 3.28 -37.83
N SER A 475 -20.80 3.57 -37.22
CA SER A 475 -21.70 4.67 -37.60
C SER A 475 -21.86 5.66 -36.43
N LYS A 476 -21.99 6.94 -36.74
CA LYS A 476 -22.34 7.95 -35.73
C LYS A 476 -23.78 7.78 -35.20
N ASN A 477 -24.64 7.15 -35.96
CA ASN A 477 -26.02 6.89 -35.55
C ASN A 477 -26.09 5.61 -34.73
N LYS A 478 -26.70 5.71 -33.54
CA LYS A 478 -26.91 4.57 -32.65
C LYS A 478 -27.81 3.54 -33.32
N GLN A 479 -27.33 2.30 -33.39
CA GLN A 479 -28.09 1.15 -33.87
C GLN A 479 -27.99 -0.01 -32.90
N SER A 480 -29.06 -0.80 -32.82
CA SER A 480 -29.07 -2.03 -32.03
C SER A 480 -28.31 -3.12 -32.79
N PHE A 481 -27.46 -3.87 -32.07
CA PHE A 481 -26.76 -5.04 -32.60
C PHE A 481 -27.41 -6.34 -32.08
N THR A 482 -27.04 -6.75 -30.87
CA THR A 482 -27.59 -7.87 -30.12
C THR A 482 -27.05 -7.87 -28.67
N SER A 483 -27.54 -8.76 -27.82
CA SER A 483 -27.01 -8.93 -26.48
C SER A 483 -25.64 -9.62 -26.52
N VAL A 484 -24.58 -8.85 -26.36
CA VAL A 484 -23.19 -9.34 -26.38
C VAL A 484 -22.74 -9.70 -24.96
N TYR A 485 -22.05 -10.83 -24.82
CA TYR A 485 -21.50 -11.33 -23.56
C TYR A 485 -19.99 -11.36 -23.51
N CYS A 486 -19.32 -11.46 -24.65
CA CYS A 486 -17.86 -11.46 -24.73
C CYS A 486 -17.36 -10.95 -26.08
N PHE A 487 -16.12 -10.45 -26.06
CA PHE A 487 -15.33 -10.12 -27.23
C PHE A 487 -13.99 -10.84 -27.16
N LEU A 488 -13.41 -11.10 -28.31
CA LEU A 488 -12.01 -11.53 -28.47
C LEU A 488 -11.47 -10.90 -29.75
N GLU A 489 -10.27 -10.30 -29.70
CA GLU A 489 -9.44 -10.06 -30.87
C GLU A 489 -8.47 -11.23 -31.00
N ASP A 490 -8.49 -11.93 -32.14
CA ASP A 490 -7.57 -13.03 -32.38
C ASP A 490 -6.21 -12.54 -32.88
N HIS A 491 -5.25 -13.44 -32.98
CA HIS A 491 -3.88 -13.12 -33.41
C HIS A 491 -3.77 -12.59 -34.85
N GLU A 492 -4.80 -12.70 -35.64
CA GLU A 492 -4.90 -12.14 -37.00
C GLU A 492 -5.56 -10.75 -37.00
N GLY A 493 -6.00 -10.25 -35.83
CA GLY A 493 -6.69 -8.96 -35.68
C GLY A 493 -8.19 -9.02 -36.03
N ASN A 494 -8.77 -10.20 -36.11
CA ASN A 494 -10.22 -10.34 -36.30
C ASN A 494 -10.94 -10.22 -34.95
N ILE A 495 -12.10 -9.54 -34.94
CA ILE A 495 -12.90 -9.39 -33.73
C ILE A 495 -14.02 -10.47 -33.70
N TRP A 496 -14.02 -11.26 -32.65
CA TRP A 496 -15.03 -12.24 -32.37
C TRP A 496 -16.01 -11.72 -31.33
N ILE A 497 -17.31 -11.88 -31.55
CA ILE A 497 -18.38 -11.38 -30.68
C ILE A 497 -19.25 -12.56 -30.26
N GLY A 498 -19.26 -12.91 -28.98
CA GLY A 498 -20.15 -13.90 -28.39
C GLY A 498 -21.46 -13.29 -27.91
N THR A 499 -22.58 -13.92 -28.21
CA THR A 499 -23.91 -13.37 -27.95
C THR A 499 -24.76 -14.28 -27.07
N LYS A 500 -25.86 -13.74 -26.53
CA LYS A 500 -26.76 -14.49 -25.65
C LYS A 500 -27.54 -15.58 -26.39
N GLU A 501 -28.00 -15.31 -27.61
CA GLU A 501 -28.94 -16.22 -28.32
C GLU A 501 -28.67 -16.30 -29.84
N ASN A 502 -27.71 -15.52 -30.33
CA ASN A 502 -27.45 -15.38 -31.77
C ASN A 502 -26.11 -16.01 -32.19
N GLY A 503 -25.55 -16.93 -31.39
CA GLY A 503 -24.26 -17.56 -31.66
C GLY A 503 -23.09 -16.60 -31.58
N ILE A 504 -22.19 -16.68 -32.55
CA ILE A 504 -21.00 -15.80 -32.63
C ILE A 504 -20.96 -15.04 -33.95
N TYR A 505 -20.38 -13.87 -33.91
CA TYR A 505 -20.06 -13.06 -35.09
C TYR A 505 -18.55 -12.94 -35.22
N LEU A 506 -18.05 -13.10 -36.43
CA LEU A 506 -16.68 -12.83 -36.84
C LEU A 506 -16.66 -11.56 -37.68
N LEU A 507 -15.89 -10.58 -37.21
CA LEU A 507 -15.64 -9.35 -37.92
C LEU A 507 -14.23 -9.38 -38.50
N LYS A 508 -14.09 -9.32 -39.82
CA LYS A 508 -12.81 -9.17 -40.51
C LYS A 508 -12.70 -7.75 -41.06
N LYS A 509 -11.63 -7.05 -40.72
CA LYS A 509 -11.41 -5.63 -41.07
C LYS A 509 -11.31 -5.45 -42.59
N LYS A 510 -12.06 -4.49 -43.16
CA LYS A 510 -12.01 -4.06 -44.55
C LYS A 510 -11.41 -2.65 -44.71
N SER A 511 -11.79 -1.75 -43.81
CA SER A 511 -11.29 -0.37 -43.69
C SER A 511 -11.30 0.05 -42.21
N PRO A 512 -10.78 1.21 -41.83
CA PRO A 512 -10.74 1.65 -40.41
C PRO A 512 -12.10 1.60 -39.70
N ASP A 513 -13.18 1.87 -40.41
CA ASP A 513 -14.56 1.96 -39.91
C ASP A 513 -15.51 0.86 -40.43
N SER A 514 -14.98 -0.17 -41.12
CA SER A 514 -15.82 -1.18 -41.79
C SER A 514 -15.22 -2.58 -41.71
N TYR A 515 -16.09 -3.56 -41.45
CA TYR A 515 -15.79 -4.97 -41.30
C TYR A 515 -16.69 -5.82 -42.18
N SER A 516 -16.21 -6.96 -42.68
CA SER A 516 -17.11 -8.05 -43.13
C SER A 516 -17.64 -8.78 -41.92
N VAL A 517 -18.90 -9.09 -41.94
CA VAL A 517 -19.57 -9.80 -40.83
C VAL A 517 -19.95 -11.18 -41.29
N GLN A 518 -19.53 -12.19 -40.52
CA GLN A 518 -19.96 -13.56 -40.68
C GLN A 518 -20.57 -14.07 -39.39
N GLN A 519 -21.74 -14.70 -39.43
CA GLN A 519 -22.42 -15.24 -38.27
C GLN A 519 -22.36 -16.75 -38.29
N PHE A 520 -22.12 -17.36 -37.13
CA PHE A 520 -22.19 -18.80 -36.93
C PHE A 520 -23.19 -19.10 -35.80
N THR A 521 -24.11 -20.03 -36.07
CA THR A 521 -25.17 -20.44 -35.14
C THR A 521 -25.22 -21.96 -35.00
N HIS A 522 -25.84 -22.42 -33.92
CA HIS A 522 -26.20 -23.82 -33.78
C HIS A 522 -27.24 -24.22 -34.83
N GLN A 523 -26.97 -25.29 -35.57
CA GLN A 523 -27.85 -25.88 -36.56
C GLN A 523 -28.00 -27.37 -36.26
N PRO A 524 -29.19 -27.84 -35.84
CA PRO A 524 -29.40 -29.23 -35.40
C PRO A 524 -28.98 -30.29 -36.41
N ASN A 525 -29.13 -29.97 -37.72
CA ASN A 525 -28.83 -30.89 -38.80
C ASN A 525 -27.38 -30.79 -39.34
N MET A 526 -26.55 -29.93 -38.76
CA MET A 526 -25.15 -29.78 -39.13
C MET A 526 -24.24 -30.15 -37.95
N PRO A 527 -23.61 -31.35 -37.97
CA PRO A 527 -22.85 -31.88 -36.87
C PRO A 527 -21.67 -30.99 -36.41
N TYR A 528 -21.10 -30.21 -37.32
CA TYR A 528 -19.97 -29.31 -37.06
C TYR A 528 -20.40 -27.83 -36.94
N SER A 529 -21.68 -27.54 -36.71
CA SER A 529 -22.15 -26.22 -36.30
C SER A 529 -21.86 -25.99 -34.79
N LEU A 530 -22.04 -24.77 -34.27
CA LEU A 530 -21.91 -24.51 -32.83
C LEU A 530 -22.77 -25.46 -31.99
N SER A 531 -22.28 -25.83 -30.81
CA SER A 531 -23.03 -26.66 -29.86
C SER A 531 -24.22 -25.94 -29.21
N GLY A 532 -24.26 -24.59 -29.28
CA GLY A 532 -25.35 -23.77 -28.76
C GLY A 532 -25.19 -22.30 -29.12
N ASN A 533 -26.30 -21.54 -29.09
CA ASN A 533 -26.32 -20.12 -29.50
C ASN A 533 -26.02 -19.13 -28.37
N SER A 534 -25.96 -19.58 -27.11
CA SER A 534 -25.66 -18.72 -25.97
C SER A 534 -24.16 -18.78 -25.62
N VAL A 535 -23.39 -17.88 -26.19
CA VAL A 535 -21.92 -17.84 -26.06
C VAL A 535 -21.48 -16.83 -25.01
N TYR A 536 -20.86 -17.32 -23.93
CA TYR A 536 -20.47 -16.54 -22.77
C TYR A 536 -18.97 -16.26 -22.70
N SER A 537 -18.15 -17.04 -23.39
CA SER A 537 -16.71 -16.88 -23.42
C SER A 537 -16.15 -17.28 -24.78
N ILE A 538 -15.19 -16.51 -25.27
CA ILE A 538 -14.35 -16.85 -26.42
C ILE A 538 -12.92 -16.60 -25.96
N PHE A 539 -12.04 -17.58 -26.20
CA PHE A 539 -10.66 -17.52 -25.73
C PHE A 539 -9.70 -18.08 -26.77
N GLN A 540 -8.57 -17.41 -27.00
CA GLN A 540 -7.50 -17.94 -27.84
C GLN A 540 -6.37 -18.43 -26.94
N ASP A 541 -6.02 -19.72 -27.05
CA ASP A 541 -4.96 -20.34 -26.28
C ASP A 541 -3.56 -19.98 -26.83
N SER A 542 -2.52 -20.35 -26.07
CA SER A 542 -1.13 -20.09 -26.44
C SER A 542 -0.69 -20.77 -27.75
N HIS A 543 -1.43 -21.78 -28.22
CA HIS A 543 -1.26 -22.40 -29.53
C HIS A 543 -2.11 -21.77 -30.64
N LYS A 544 -2.69 -20.57 -30.35
CA LYS A 544 -3.55 -19.80 -31.28
C LYS A 544 -4.88 -20.47 -31.65
N ARG A 545 -5.29 -21.52 -30.95
CA ARG A 545 -6.59 -22.16 -31.15
C ARG A 545 -7.68 -21.37 -30.45
N ILE A 546 -8.85 -21.25 -31.05
CA ILE A 546 -9.99 -20.51 -30.51
C ILE A 546 -10.98 -21.46 -29.87
N TRP A 547 -11.24 -21.22 -28.58
CA TRP A 547 -12.19 -21.96 -27.77
C TRP A 547 -13.43 -21.11 -27.51
N ILE A 548 -14.61 -21.70 -27.69
CA ILE A 548 -15.89 -21.03 -27.50
C ILE A 548 -16.68 -21.76 -26.41
N GLY A 549 -17.04 -21.03 -25.35
CA GLY A 549 -17.85 -21.54 -24.24
C GLY A 549 -19.32 -21.22 -24.40
N CYS A 550 -20.14 -22.27 -24.57
CA CYS A 550 -21.58 -22.14 -24.70
C CYS A 550 -22.30 -22.45 -23.38
N TYR A 551 -23.33 -21.69 -23.06
CA TYR A 551 -24.22 -21.96 -21.94
C TYR A 551 -25.29 -22.95 -22.35
N GLY A 552 -25.10 -24.23 -21.99
CA GLY A 552 -25.93 -25.37 -22.37
C GLY A 552 -25.29 -26.31 -23.40
N GLY A 553 -24.26 -25.86 -24.12
CA GLY A 553 -23.56 -26.65 -25.16
C GLY A 553 -22.15 -27.11 -24.81
N GLY A 554 -21.58 -26.67 -23.66
CA GLY A 554 -20.18 -26.94 -23.30
C GLY A 554 -19.19 -26.11 -24.09
N ILE A 555 -17.99 -26.66 -24.36
CA ILE A 555 -16.95 -25.99 -25.15
C ILE A 555 -16.98 -26.43 -26.62
N ASN A 556 -16.52 -25.53 -27.47
CA ASN A 556 -16.27 -25.77 -28.87
C ASN A 556 -14.84 -25.35 -29.21
N LEU A 557 -14.14 -26.14 -30.01
CA LEU A 557 -12.88 -25.79 -30.63
C LEU A 557 -13.15 -25.41 -32.09
N LEU A 558 -12.76 -24.21 -32.47
CA LEU A 558 -12.85 -23.73 -33.84
C LEU A 558 -11.79 -24.42 -34.71
N THR A 559 -12.19 -24.94 -35.84
CA THR A 559 -11.33 -25.61 -36.83
C THR A 559 -11.75 -25.26 -38.25
N TYR A 560 -11.00 -25.73 -39.22
CA TYR A 560 -11.30 -25.58 -40.65
C TYR A 560 -11.24 -26.94 -41.34
N ASN A 561 -12.23 -27.25 -42.19
CA ASN A 561 -12.20 -28.46 -43.00
C ASN A 561 -11.24 -28.32 -44.20
N LYS A 562 -11.12 -29.38 -45.00
CA LYS A 562 -10.21 -29.42 -46.17
C LYS A 562 -10.49 -28.33 -47.21
N ASP A 563 -11.68 -27.80 -47.26
CA ASP A 563 -12.13 -26.73 -48.19
C ASP A 563 -11.97 -25.35 -47.55
N GLY A 564 -11.37 -25.25 -46.34
CA GLY A 564 -11.18 -24.00 -45.61
C GLY A 564 -12.46 -23.45 -44.97
N LYS A 565 -13.54 -24.23 -44.89
CA LYS A 565 -14.79 -23.83 -44.24
C LYS A 565 -14.68 -24.02 -42.73
N THR A 566 -15.17 -23.02 -41.98
CA THR A 566 -15.19 -23.04 -40.52
C THR A 566 -16.08 -24.14 -39.96
N GLU A 567 -15.55 -24.94 -39.05
CA GLU A 567 -16.20 -26.02 -38.33
C GLU A 567 -15.96 -25.90 -36.82
N PHE A 568 -16.83 -26.51 -36.01
CA PHE A 568 -16.75 -26.50 -34.56
C PHE A 568 -16.73 -27.93 -34.02
N ILE A 569 -15.65 -28.27 -33.32
CA ILE A 569 -15.49 -29.55 -32.63
C ILE A 569 -16.04 -29.43 -31.22
N HIS A 570 -16.96 -30.28 -30.83
CA HIS A 570 -17.62 -30.27 -29.53
C HIS A 570 -18.09 -31.69 -29.12
N SER A 571 -18.77 -31.79 -27.98
CA SER A 571 -19.20 -33.08 -27.38
C SER A 571 -20.05 -33.96 -28.26
N ASN A 572 -20.78 -33.39 -29.21
CA ASN A 572 -21.67 -34.17 -30.09
C ASN A 572 -20.96 -34.71 -31.35
N ASN A 573 -19.71 -34.32 -31.60
CA ASN A 573 -18.91 -34.86 -32.71
C ASN A 573 -17.57 -35.47 -32.22
N GLU A 574 -16.45 -34.79 -32.27
CA GLU A 574 -15.13 -35.35 -31.98
C GLU A 574 -14.70 -35.24 -30.53
N LEU A 575 -15.27 -34.29 -29.72
CA LEU A 575 -14.92 -34.09 -28.32
C LEU A 575 -15.80 -34.94 -27.38
N LYS A 576 -15.93 -36.22 -27.66
CA LYS A 576 -16.86 -37.16 -26.98
C LYS A 576 -16.57 -37.32 -25.48
N ASN A 577 -15.31 -37.10 -25.06
CA ASN A 577 -14.89 -37.21 -23.65
C ASN A 577 -15.29 -35.99 -22.81
N TYR A 578 -15.88 -34.97 -23.41
CA TYR A 578 -16.32 -33.79 -22.66
C TYR A 578 -17.49 -34.12 -21.73
N PRO A 579 -17.40 -33.78 -20.42
CA PRO A 579 -18.38 -34.17 -19.40
C PRO A 579 -19.64 -33.28 -19.46
N THR A 580 -20.49 -33.45 -20.45
CA THR A 580 -21.67 -32.59 -20.71
C THR A 580 -22.66 -32.55 -19.55
N GLY A 581 -22.86 -33.65 -18.82
CA GLY A 581 -23.74 -33.68 -17.64
C GLY A 581 -23.33 -32.76 -16.51
N TYR A 582 -22.05 -32.40 -16.46
CA TYR A 582 -21.48 -31.55 -15.44
C TYR A 582 -21.12 -30.16 -15.95
N ALA A 583 -20.50 -30.06 -17.12
CA ALA A 583 -19.85 -28.85 -17.61
C ALA A 583 -20.54 -28.23 -18.84
N SER A 584 -21.83 -28.53 -19.09
CA SER A 584 -22.56 -27.96 -20.22
C SER A 584 -22.75 -26.45 -20.18
N LYS A 585 -22.75 -25.84 -18.97
CA LYS A 585 -22.99 -24.40 -18.80
C LYS A 585 -21.68 -23.68 -18.55
N VAL A 586 -20.93 -23.36 -19.60
CA VAL A 586 -19.66 -22.65 -19.53
C VAL A 586 -19.89 -21.15 -19.27
N ARG A 587 -19.11 -20.58 -18.38
CA ARG A 587 -19.13 -19.18 -18.03
C ARG A 587 -17.85 -18.43 -18.46
N HIS A 588 -16.70 -19.08 -18.33
CA HIS A 588 -15.42 -18.49 -18.65
C HIS A 588 -14.41 -19.55 -19.09
N ILE A 589 -13.49 -19.16 -19.98
CA ILE A 589 -12.34 -19.97 -20.40
C ILE A 589 -11.09 -19.11 -20.27
N SER A 590 -10.03 -19.66 -19.68
CA SER A 590 -8.72 -19.04 -19.58
C SER A 590 -7.62 -20.08 -19.60
N GLU A 591 -6.37 -19.66 -19.73
CA GLU A 591 -5.18 -20.51 -19.68
C GLU A 591 -4.30 -20.11 -18.51
N ALA A 592 -3.89 -21.08 -17.70
CA ALA A 592 -2.93 -20.92 -16.63
C ALA A 592 -1.49 -21.12 -17.15
N PRO A 593 -0.46 -20.61 -16.43
CA PRO A 593 0.93 -20.92 -16.74
C PRO A 593 1.17 -22.43 -16.85
N GLY A 594 1.95 -22.86 -17.86
CA GLY A 594 2.18 -24.28 -18.14
C GLY A 594 1.17 -24.91 -19.10
N GLY A 595 0.31 -24.13 -19.74
CA GLY A 595 -0.58 -24.58 -20.80
C GLY A 595 -1.79 -25.39 -20.30
N VAL A 596 -2.27 -25.09 -19.09
CA VAL A 596 -3.49 -25.69 -18.55
C VAL A 596 -4.68 -24.79 -18.83
N LEU A 597 -5.64 -25.27 -19.59
CA LEU A 597 -6.91 -24.59 -19.82
C LEU A 597 -7.85 -24.78 -18.63
N LEU A 598 -8.44 -23.66 -18.19
CA LEU A 598 -9.38 -23.56 -17.08
C LEU A 598 -10.75 -23.21 -17.63
N ILE A 599 -11.75 -24.06 -17.37
CA ILE A 599 -13.13 -23.86 -17.81
C ILE A 599 -14.01 -23.69 -16.57
N GLY A 600 -14.39 -22.45 -16.30
CA GLY A 600 -15.38 -22.12 -15.27
C GLY A 600 -16.78 -22.44 -15.74
N THR A 601 -17.47 -23.28 -14.99
CA THR A 601 -18.87 -23.70 -15.29
C THR A 601 -19.76 -23.33 -14.09
N THR A 602 -21.07 -23.44 -14.26
CA THR A 602 -22.00 -23.27 -13.14
C THR A 602 -21.87 -24.37 -12.06
N ASN A 603 -21.17 -25.46 -12.35
CA ASN A 603 -21.01 -26.61 -11.46
C ASN A 603 -19.55 -26.83 -11.01
N GLY A 604 -18.71 -25.77 -11.09
CA GLY A 604 -17.33 -25.81 -10.68
C GLY A 604 -16.34 -25.67 -11.84
N LEU A 605 -15.08 -26.01 -11.56
CA LEU A 605 -13.97 -25.87 -12.49
C LEU A 605 -13.65 -27.18 -13.20
N LEU A 606 -13.49 -27.11 -14.52
CA LEU A 606 -12.94 -28.17 -15.35
C LEU A 606 -11.60 -27.72 -15.90
N THR A 607 -10.62 -28.65 -15.95
CA THR A 607 -9.28 -28.34 -16.47
C THR A 607 -8.81 -29.37 -17.45
N PHE A 608 -7.96 -28.99 -18.41
CA PHE A 608 -7.26 -29.89 -19.29
C PHE A 608 -5.95 -29.24 -19.82
N SER A 609 -5.03 -30.10 -20.28
CA SER A 609 -3.79 -29.60 -20.90
C SER A 609 -4.04 -29.14 -22.33
N ASN A 610 -3.46 -28.03 -22.74
CA ASN A 610 -3.48 -27.59 -24.13
C ASN A 610 -2.54 -28.37 -25.05
N GLN A 611 -1.79 -29.35 -24.51
CA GLN A 611 -0.90 -30.24 -25.27
C GLN A 611 -1.63 -31.48 -25.72
N PHE A 612 -2.18 -31.44 -26.92
CA PHE A 612 -2.84 -32.57 -27.62
C PHE A 612 -2.66 -32.39 -29.14
N GLU A 613 -2.58 -33.48 -29.86
CA GLU A 613 -2.56 -33.46 -31.32
C GLU A 613 -3.98 -33.56 -31.89
N ARG A 614 -4.83 -34.40 -31.30
CA ARG A 614 -6.22 -34.63 -31.71
C ARG A 614 -7.20 -34.34 -30.57
N PRO A 615 -8.36 -33.73 -30.84
CA PRO A 615 -9.33 -33.36 -29.81
C PRO A 615 -9.84 -34.54 -28.97
N GLU A 616 -9.96 -35.75 -29.54
CA GLU A 616 -10.36 -36.95 -28.82
C GLU A 616 -9.35 -37.41 -27.74
N GLU A 617 -8.10 -36.93 -27.76
CA GLU A 617 -7.05 -37.24 -26.79
C GLU A 617 -7.15 -36.38 -25.50
N ILE A 618 -7.97 -35.34 -25.52
CA ILE A 618 -8.11 -34.43 -24.40
C ILE A 618 -8.67 -35.17 -23.18
N LYS A 619 -7.92 -35.08 -22.06
CA LYS A 619 -8.36 -35.61 -20.76
C LYS A 619 -8.84 -34.44 -19.90
N PHE A 620 -10.11 -34.50 -19.51
CA PHE A 620 -10.73 -33.50 -18.66
C PHE A 620 -10.66 -33.90 -17.19
N TYR A 621 -10.25 -32.96 -16.32
CA TYR A 621 -10.18 -33.15 -14.89
C TYR A 621 -11.16 -32.23 -14.18
N ARG A 622 -11.98 -32.79 -13.31
CA ARG A 622 -12.97 -32.07 -12.53
C ARG A 622 -12.36 -31.65 -11.19
N ASN A 623 -12.42 -30.36 -10.88
CA ASN A 623 -12.09 -29.82 -9.58
C ASN A 623 -13.39 -29.39 -8.88
N CYS A 624 -13.82 -30.14 -7.86
CA CYS A 624 -15.05 -29.89 -7.08
C CYS A 624 -14.74 -29.66 -5.60
N CYS A 625 -15.80 -29.52 -4.80
CA CYS A 625 -15.73 -29.12 -3.38
C CYS A 625 -14.79 -29.93 -2.47
N GLU A 626 -14.50 -31.18 -2.82
CA GLU A 626 -13.54 -32.01 -2.08
C GLU A 626 -12.10 -31.50 -2.18
N SER A 627 -11.80 -30.66 -3.19
CA SER A 627 -10.51 -29.98 -3.39
C SER A 627 -10.45 -28.55 -2.82
N GLY A 628 -11.46 -28.11 -2.06
CA GLY A 628 -11.48 -26.80 -1.41
C GLY A 628 -11.93 -25.61 -2.28
N ILE A 629 -12.41 -25.86 -3.52
CA ILE A 629 -12.98 -24.81 -4.37
C ILE A 629 -14.50 -24.76 -4.16
N SER A 630 -14.98 -23.63 -3.62
CA SER A 630 -16.42 -23.38 -3.43
C SER A 630 -17.18 -23.36 -4.75
N THR A 631 -18.37 -23.96 -4.78
CA THR A 631 -19.24 -23.99 -5.96
C THR A 631 -20.08 -22.75 -6.18
N SER A 632 -19.97 -21.76 -5.30
CA SER A 632 -20.70 -20.48 -5.41
C SER A 632 -19.84 -19.42 -6.10
N LEU A 633 -20.01 -19.31 -7.39
CA LEU A 633 -19.67 -18.11 -8.19
C LEU A 633 -20.96 -17.51 -8.73
#